data_6b6a5351e1457691a4dd8ff59e0a405c
#
_entry.id   6b6a5351e1457691a4dd8ff59e0a405c
#
_cell.length_a   1.000
_cell.length_b   1.000
_cell.length_c   1.000
_cell.angle_alpha   90.00
_cell.angle_beta   90.00
_cell.angle_gamma   90.00
#
_symmetry.space_group_name_H-M   'P 1'
#
loop_
_entity.id
_entity.type
_entity.pdbx_description
1 polymer ?
#
loop_
_entity_poly.entity_id
_entity_poly.type
_entity_poly.pdbx_seq_one_letter_code
_entity_poly.pdbx_strand_id
1 'polypeptide(L)'
;MVNQSLKNKKIIISAGASGIGLATVKVCLARGATVYLCDIDSKSLNKLNKHPLRNKRLFSYLCDASNEYQVSDFFEKVKKKTKKIDALINNVGIAGPTGSLEKLKSKDWENTLHVDVNSHFYFTKKAIPLIKKSKNGSIINISSTAGILGFPLRSPYAASKWAIIGVTKTLAMELGKFNIRVNAVCPGTIKG
;
A
#
# COMPACT_ATOMS: atom_id res chain seq x y z
N MET A 1 -2.90 24.94 -3.79
CA MET A 1 -2.96 23.54 -3.29
C MET A 1 -4.18 23.41 -2.41
N VAL A 2 -5.10 22.50 -2.74
CA VAL A 2 -6.31 22.26 -1.91
C VAL A 2 -5.85 21.67 -0.58
N ASN A 3 -5.91 22.46 0.48
CA ASN A 3 -5.49 22.05 1.83
C ASN A 3 -6.63 21.27 2.51
N GLN A 4 -7.00 20.11 1.95
CA GLN A 4 -8.03 19.29 2.55
C GLN A 4 -7.54 18.66 3.87
N SER A 5 -8.24 18.96 4.96
CA SER A 5 -7.99 18.37 6.27
C SER A 5 -8.31 16.87 6.26
N LEU A 6 -7.41 16.08 6.83
CA LEU A 6 -7.63 14.65 7.11
C LEU A 6 -7.94 14.41 8.60
N LYS A 7 -8.35 15.44 9.31
CA LYS A 7 -8.72 15.36 10.74
C LYS A 7 -9.75 14.24 10.94
N ASN A 8 -9.52 13.40 11.93
CA ASN A 8 -10.34 12.22 12.26
C ASN A 8 -10.38 11.11 11.21
N LYS A 9 -9.63 11.21 10.10
CA LYS A 9 -9.49 10.12 9.14
C LYS A 9 -8.52 9.07 9.66
N LYS A 10 -8.82 7.80 9.42
CA LYS A 10 -8.03 6.64 9.81
C LYS A 10 -7.54 5.95 8.55
N ILE A 11 -6.23 5.88 8.38
CA ILE A 11 -5.58 5.47 7.13
C ILE A 11 -4.64 4.31 7.43
N ILE A 12 -4.72 3.25 6.62
CA ILE A 12 -3.73 2.17 6.62
C ILE A 12 -2.77 2.40 5.46
N ILE A 13 -1.47 2.22 5.70
CA ILE A 13 -0.41 2.32 4.68
C ILE A 13 0.52 1.11 4.82
N SER A 14 0.63 0.29 3.78
CA SER A 14 1.61 -0.79 3.71
C SER A 14 2.97 -0.28 3.22
N ALA A 15 4.08 -0.88 3.68
CA ALA A 15 5.45 -0.41 3.42
C ALA A 15 5.62 1.09 3.73
N GLY A 16 5.21 1.49 4.94
CA GLY A 16 5.08 2.89 5.33
C GLY A 16 6.31 3.50 6.02
N ALA A 17 7.40 2.74 6.23
CA ALA A 17 8.54 3.21 7.01
C ALA A 17 9.65 3.85 6.17
N SER A 18 9.56 3.80 4.83
CA SER A 18 10.56 4.36 3.92
C SER A 18 9.93 4.91 2.63
N GLY A 19 10.72 5.60 1.81
CA GLY A 19 10.37 6.03 0.45
C GLY A 19 9.02 6.75 0.34
N ILE A 20 8.25 6.40 -0.69
CA ILE A 20 6.91 6.95 -0.99
C ILE A 20 5.95 6.72 0.19
N GLY A 21 6.00 5.53 0.81
CA GLY A 21 5.18 5.21 1.97
C GLY A 21 5.40 6.19 3.12
N LEU A 22 6.65 6.42 3.51
CA LEU A 22 6.99 7.36 4.59
C LEU A 22 6.61 8.80 4.25
N ALA A 23 6.85 9.24 3.00
CA ALA A 23 6.43 10.57 2.55
C ALA A 23 4.91 10.73 2.69
N THR A 24 4.15 9.71 2.31
CA THR A 24 2.69 9.67 2.44
C THR A 24 2.26 9.70 3.91
N VAL A 25 2.91 8.93 4.79
CA VAL A 25 2.67 8.94 6.25
C VAL A 25 2.84 10.35 6.81
N LYS A 26 3.95 11.03 6.45
CA LYS A 26 4.24 12.41 6.89
C LYS A 26 3.12 13.37 6.53
N VAL A 27 2.67 13.34 5.26
CA VAL A 27 1.59 14.20 4.76
C VAL A 27 0.27 13.89 5.47
N CYS A 28 -0.08 12.62 5.65
CA CYS A 28 -1.32 12.22 6.32
C CYS A 28 -1.35 12.69 7.79
N LEU A 29 -0.24 12.52 8.52
CA LEU A 29 -0.13 12.96 9.91
C LEU A 29 -0.19 14.49 10.04
N ALA A 30 0.52 15.22 9.16
CA ALA A 30 0.51 16.69 9.15
C ALA A 30 -0.91 17.25 8.89
N ARG A 31 -1.73 16.54 8.11
CA ARG A 31 -3.12 16.90 7.82
C ARG A 31 -4.14 16.39 8.87
N GLY A 32 -3.68 15.77 9.95
CA GLY A 32 -4.52 15.42 11.08
C GLY A 32 -5.05 13.98 11.09
N ALA A 33 -4.62 13.13 10.15
CA ALA A 33 -5.03 11.72 10.13
C ALA A 33 -4.42 10.91 11.28
N THR A 34 -5.09 9.80 11.62
CA THR A 34 -4.51 8.68 12.35
C THR A 34 -4.01 7.65 11.34
N VAL A 35 -2.75 7.27 11.44
CA VAL A 35 -2.09 6.37 10.49
C VAL A 35 -1.71 5.06 11.19
N TYR A 36 -2.10 3.96 10.57
CA TYR A 36 -1.67 2.61 10.90
C TYR A 36 -0.78 2.14 9.74
N LEU A 37 0.48 1.92 9.99
CA LEU A 37 1.41 1.44 8.96
C LEU A 37 2.03 0.10 9.35
N CYS A 38 2.46 -0.62 8.34
CA CYS A 38 3.40 -1.72 8.52
C CYS A 38 4.59 -1.59 7.58
N ASP A 39 5.65 -2.29 7.92
CA ASP A 39 6.82 -2.47 7.07
C ASP A 39 7.52 -3.78 7.44
N ILE A 40 8.24 -4.37 6.50
CA ILE A 40 9.07 -5.56 6.73
C ILE A 40 10.43 -5.17 7.35
N ASP A 41 10.88 -3.93 7.16
CA ASP A 41 12.16 -3.45 7.66
C ASP A 41 12.05 -2.95 9.11
N SER A 42 12.48 -3.80 10.03
CA SER A 42 12.53 -3.47 11.45
C SER A 42 13.44 -2.27 11.79
N LYS A 43 14.51 -2.05 11.00
CA LYS A 43 15.44 -0.92 11.21
C LYS A 43 14.75 0.40 10.89
N SER A 44 14.06 0.49 9.77
CA SER A 44 13.28 1.67 9.38
C SER A 44 12.13 1.94 10.36
N LEU A 45 11.43 0.89 10.82
CA LEU A 45 10.40 1.02 11.86
C LEU A 45 10.98 1.56 13.17
N ASN A 46 12.12 1.04 13.63
CA ASN A 46 12.79 1.51 14.84
C ASN A 46 13.24 2.97 14.72
N LYS A 47 13.75 3.37 13.55
CA LYS A 47 14.11 4.76 13.25
C LYS A 47 12.87 5.67 13.29
N LEU A 48 11.77 5.24 12.68
CA LEU A 48 10.50 5.97 12.68
C LEU A 48 9.94 6.11 14.10
N ASN A 49 10.03 5.07 14.91
CA ASN A 49 9.54 5.08 16.30
C ASN A 49 10.32 6.03 17.22
N LYS A 50 11.55 6.38 16.86
CA LYS A 50 12.37 7.39 17.56
C LYS A 50 12.23 8.80 16.96
N HIS A 51 11.56 8.93 15.81
CA HIS A 51 11.44 10.19 15.08
C HIS A 51 10.38 11.12 15.73
N PRO A 52 10.56 12.45 15.69
CA PRO A 52 9.58 13.43 16.21
C PRO A 52 8.17 13.32 15.60
N LEU A 53 8.04 12.67 14.44
CA LEU A 53 6.74 12.33 13.85
C LEU A 53 5.90 11.38 14.70
N ARG A 54 6.54 10.64 15.64
CA ARG A 54 5.81 9.74 16.52
C ARG A 54 4.93 10.57 17.47
N ASN A 55 3.65 10.42 17.27
CA ASN A 55 2.63 11.02 18.12
C ASN A 55 1.52 10.01 18.41
N LYS A 56 0.51 10.39 19.20
CA LYS A 56 -0.63 9.54 19.56
C LYS A 56 -1.47 9.06 18.36
N ARG A 57 -1.19 9.53 17.13
CA ARG A 57 -1.91 9.19 15.90
C ARG A 57 -1.11 8.29 14.93
N LEU A 58 0.12 7.90 15.29
CA LEU A 58 0.94 6.99 14.49
C LEU A 58 1.10 5.64 15.20
N PHE A 59 0.67 4.58 14.50
CA PHE A 59 0.80 3.18 14.92
C PHE A 59 1.58 2.43 13.86
N SER A 60 2.72 1.87 14.22
CA SER A 60 3.63 1.15 13.32
C SER A 60 3.82 -0.31 13.77
N TYR A 61 3.85 -1.22 12.82
CA TYR A 61 3.91 -2.66 13.07
C TYR A 61 4.90 -3.33 12.13
N LEU A 62 5.65 -4.31 12.63
CA LEU A 62 6.44 -5.21 11.80
C LEU A 62 5.48 -6.19 11.12
N CYS A 63 5.52 -6.27 9.79
CA CYS A 63 4.69 -7.16 9.00
C CYS A 63 5.24 -7.26 7.58
N ASP A 64 5.47 -8.49 7.14
CA ASP A 64 5.64 -8.81 5.72
C ASP A 64 4.27 -8.83 5.06
N ALA A 65 4.02 -7.87 4.18
CA ALA A 65 2.75 -7.72 3.48
C ALA A 65 2.48 -8.82 2.45
N SER A 66 3.49 -9.58 2.04
CA SER A 66 3.35 -10.75 1.17
C SER A 66 2.97 -12.02 1.93
N ASN A 67 2.98 -11.98 3.27
CA ASN A 67 2.58 -13.08 4.13
C ASN A 67 1.15 -12.86 4.67
N GLU A 68 0.20 -13.67 4.20
CA GLU A 68 -1.23 -13.51 4.55
C GLU A 68 -1.50 -13.63 6.06
N TYR A 69 -0.74 -14.48 6.78
CA TYR A 69 -0.88 -14.64 8.23
C TYR A 69 -0.44 -13.38 8.97
N GLN A 70 0.71 -12.80 8.60
CA GLN A 70 1.20 -11.56 9.20
C GLN A 70 0.26 -10.38 8.89
N VAL A 71 -0.29 -10.33 7.67
CA VAL A 71 -1.32 -9.34 7.33
C VAL A 71 -2.56 -9.52 8.18
N SER A 72 -3.00 -10.75 8.42
CA SER A 72 -4.14 -11.02 9.31
C SER A 72 -3.89 -10.53 10.73
N ASP A 73 -2.72 -10.83 11.31
CA ASP A 73 -2.31 -10.36 12.65
C ASP A 73 -2.24 -8.82 12.71
N PHE A 74 -1.67 -8.18 11.68
CA PHE A 74 -1.66 -6.72 11.56
C PHE A 74 -3.08 -6.15 11.63
N PHE A 75 -4.03 -6.70 10.87
CA PHE A 75 -5.41 -6.22 10.88
C PHE A 75 -6.11 -6.48 12.21
N GLU A 76 -5.82 -7.58 12.92
CA GLU A 76 -6.35 -7.79 14.28
C GLU A 76 -5.84 -6.73 15.27
N LYS A 77 -4.56 -6.36 15.19
CA LYS A 77 -4.00 -5.25 15.98
C LYS A 77 -4.67 -3.91 15.66
N VAL A 78 -4.95 -3.64 14.37
CA VAL A 78 -5.68 -2.43 13.94
C VAL A 78 -7.11 -2.43 14.46
N LYS A 79 -7.83 -3.57 14.38
CA LYS A 79 -9.21 -3.71 14.86
C LYS A 79 -9.37 -3.45 16.35
N LYS A 80 -8.33 -3.75 17.16
CA LYS A 80 -8.30 -3.40 18.61
C LYS A 80 -8.28 -1.87 18.83
N LYS A 81 -7.80 -1.09 17.86
CA LYS A 81 -7.70 0.37 17.95
C LYS A 81 -8.84 1.10 17.25
N THR A 82 -9.46 0.48 16.25
CA THR A 82 -10.54 1.11 15.49
C THR A 82 -11.49 0.10 14.87
N LYS A 83 -12.78 0.47 14.79
CA LYS A 83 -13.81 -0.36 14.14
C LYS A 83 -14.03 0.00 12.66
N LYS A 84 -13.42 1.10 12.18
CA LYS A 84 -13.48 1.52 10.77
C LYS A 84 -12.16 2.14 10.33
N ILE A 85 -11.90 2.12 9.02
CA ILE A 85 -10.85 2.90 8.37
C ILE A 85 -11.45 3.70 7.22
N ASP A 86 -10.86 4.85 6.90
CA ASP A 86 -11.34 5.75 5.85
C ASP A 86 -10.55 5.55 4.55
N ALA A 87 -9.29 5.11 4.63
CA ALA A 87 -8.50 4.81 3.45
C ALA A 87 -7.50 3.68 3.67
N LEU A 88 -7.21 2.97 2.58
CA LEU A 88 -6.09 2.04 2.44
C LEU A 88 -5.16 2.56 1.35
N ILE A 89 -3.85 2.57 1.63
CA ILE A 89 -2.81 2.84 0.64
C ILE A 89 -1.93 1.59 0.54
N ASN A 90 -2.09 0.85 -0.53
CA ASN A 90 -1.26 -0.28 -0.89
C ASN A 90 0.00 0.25 -1.59
N ASN A 91 1.13 0.23 -0.88
CA ASN A 91 2.38 0.81 -1.37
C ASN A 91 3.52 -0.21 -1.47
N VAL A 92 3.30 -1.47 -1.11
CA VAL A 92 4.31 -2.53 -1.23
C VAL A 92 4.68 -2.76 -2.69
N GLY A 93 5.95 -3.00 -2.92
CA GLY A 93 6.45 -3.41 -4.21
C GLY A 93 7.97 -3.52 -4.24
N ILE A 94 8.45 -4.45 -5.03
CA ILE A 94 9.87 -4.66 -5.31
C ILE A 94 10.12 -4.48 -6.81
N ALA A 95 11.32 -4.07 -7.14
CA ALA A 95 11.69 -3.86 -8.54
C ALA A 95 11.85 -5.17 -9.33
N GLY A 96 11.99 -6.30 -8.66
CA GLY A 96 12.30 -7.58 -9.29
C GLY A 96 13.66 -7.58 -10.01
N PRO A 97 13.97 -8.66 -10.77
CA PRO A 97 15.20 -8.78 -11.53
C PRO A 97 15.21 -7.87 -12.76
N THR A 98 16.41 -7.60 -13.26
CA THR A 98 16.63 -6.94 -14.56
C THR A 98 17.27 -7.94 -15.51
N GLY A 99 16.68 -8.16 -16.69
CA GLY A 99 17.19 -9.07 -17.70
C GLY A 99 16.18 -9.35 -18.79
N SER A 100 16.64 -9.91 -19.90
CA SER A 100 15.77 -10.39 -20.96
C SER A 100 14.95 -11.61 -20.48
N LEU A 101 13.71 -11.71 -20.94
CA LEU A 101 12.71 -12.65 -20.41
C LEU A 101 13.23 -14.10 -20.38
N GLU A 102 13.91 -14.54 -21.45
CA GLU A 102 14.44 -15.90 -21.57
C GLU A 102 15.57 -16.25 -20.58
N LYS A 103 16.16 -15.23 -19.93
CA LYS A 103 17.23 -15.39 -18.93
C LYS A 103 16.75 -15.26 -17.48
N LEU A 104 15.51 -14.88 -17.28
CA LEU A 104 14.95 -14.73 -15.92
C LEU A 104 14.68 -16.11 -15.30
N LYS A 105 14.97 -16.22 -14.01
CA LYS A 105 14.60 -17.40 -13.23
C LYS A 105 13.11 -17.36 -12.88
N SER A 106 12.40 -18.47 -13.04
CA SER A 106 10.98 -18.59 -12.67
C SER A 106 10.72 -18.15 -11.23
N LYS A 107 11.60 -18.50 -10.30
CA LYS A 107 11.52 -18.09 -8.89
C LYS A 107 11.51 -16.55 -8.70
N ASP A 108 12.29 -15.82 -9.48
CA ASP A 108 12.37 -14.37 -9.38
C ASP A 108 11.12 -13.71 -9.99
N TRP A 109 10.59 -14.31 -11.07
CA TRP A 109 9.28 -13.95 -11.63
C TRP A 109 8.16 -14.12 -10.60
N GLU A 110 8.04 -15.32 -10.04
CA GLU A 110 7.02 -15.69 -9.06
C GLU A 110 7.11 -14.81 -7.81
N ASN A 111 8.33 -14.60 -7.29
CA ASN A 111 8.54 -13.75 -6.12
C ASN A 111 8.11 -12.30 -6.38
N THR A 112 8.41 -11.76 -7.57
CA THR A 112 8.01 -10.37 -7.90
C THR A 112 6.50 -10.23 -7.93
N LEU A 113 5.80 -11.17 -8.59
CA LEU A 113 4.34 -11.18 -8.62
C LEU A 113 3.74 -11.40 -7.21
N HIS A 114 4.32 -12.31 -6.45
CA HIS A 114 3.87 -12.60 -5.10
C HIS A 114 3.96 -11.37 -4.18
N VAL A 115 5.11 -10.69 -4.18
CA VAL A 115 5.28 -9.50 -3.34
C VAL A 115 4.41 -8.34 -3.83
N ASP A 116 4.42 -8.05 -5.12
CA ASP A 116 3.76 -6.86 -5.66
C ASP A 116 2.24 -6.99 -5.74
N VAL A 117 1.73 -8.17 -6.13
CA VAL A 117 0.30 -8.36 -6.39
C VAL A 117 -0.42 -8.93 -5.17
N ASN A 118 0.12 -10.03 -4.59
CA ASN A 118 -0.57 -10.69 -3.49
C ASN A 118 -0.62 -9.83 -2.23
N SER A 119 0.39 -9.00 -1.96
CA SER A 119 0.35 -8.05 -0.85
C SER A 119 -0.84 -7.08 -0.96
N HIS A 120 -1.08 -6.53 -2.16
CA HIS A 120 -2.24 -5.66 -2.40
C HIS A 120 -3.55 -6.40 -2.22
N PHE A 121 -3.63 -7.65 -2.69
CA PHE A 121 -4.80 -8.50 -2.50
C PHE A 121 -5.06 -8.75 -1.00
N TYR A 122 -4.07 -9.19 -0.23
CA TYR A 122 -4.24 -9.51 1.19
C TYR A 122 -4.70 -8.30 2.00
N PHE A 123 -4.05 -7.15 1.79
CA PHE A 123 -4.43 -5.92 2.46
C PHE A 123 -5.83 -5.46 2.09
N THR A 124 -6.16 -5.48 0.80
CA THR A 124 -7.48 -5.03 0.31
C THR A 124 -8.59 -5.93 0.82
N LYS A 125 -8.42 -7.26 0.74
CA LYS A 125 -9.37 -8.26 1.28
C LYS A 125 -9.71 -7.99 2.75
N LYS A 126 -8.69 -7.72 3.58
CA LYS A 126 -8.88 -7.46 5.02
C LYS A 126 -9.40 -6.05 5.32
N ALA A 127 -9.09 -5.07 4.46
CA ALA A 127 -9.50 -3.68 4.65
C ALA A 127 -10.95 -3.41 4.25
N ILE A 128 -11.47 -4.05 3.20
CA ILE A 128 -12.83 -3.80 2.67
C ILE A 128 -13.92 -3.81 3.76
N PRO A 129 -13.99 -4.78 4.69
CA PRO A 129 -15.02 -4.78 5.74
C PRO A 129 -14.93 -3.57 6.69
N LEU A 130 -13.74 -3.01 6.87
CA LEU A 130 -13.51 -1.83 7.71
C LEU A 130 -13.80 -0.54 6.93
N ILE A 131 -13.46 -0.49 5.63
CA ILE A 131 -13.72 0.66 4.76
C ILE A 131 -15.22 0.82 4.50
N LYS A 132 -15.96 -0.26 4.34
CA LYS A 132 -17.42 -0.23 4.18
C LYS A 132 -18.17 0.45 5.35
N LYS A 133 -17.54 0.53 6.53
CA LYS A 133 -18.05 1.26 7.68
C LYS A 133 -17.74 2.76 7.64
N SER A 134 -17.00 3.23 6.65
CA SER A 134 -16.79 4.66 6.38
C SER A 134 -17.86 5.17 5.40
N LYS A 135 -18.31 6.42 5.59
CA LYS A 135 -19.28 7.06 4.67
C LYS A 135 -18.65 7.37 3.30
N ASN A 136 -17.31 7.46 3.22
CA ASN A 136 -16.56 7.89 2.04
C ASN A 136 -15.21 7.16 2.04
N GLY A 137 -15.22 5.91 1.59
CA GLY A 137 -14.03 5.07 1.56
C GLY A 137 -13.08 5.41 0.41
N SER A 138 -11.78 5.13 0.58
CA SER A 138 -10.82 5.26 -0.50
C SER A 138 -9.77 4.14 -0.43
N ILE A 139 -9.48 3.54 -1.59
CA ILE A 139 -8.35 2.63 -1.76
C ILE A 139 -7.43 3.25 -2.81
N ILE A 140 -6.14 3.35 -2.49
CA ILE A 140 -5.11 3.84 -3.40
C ILE A 140 -4.07 2.73 -3.56
N ASN A 141 -3.86 2.30 -4.78
CA ASN A 141 -2.85 1.31 -5.14
C ASN A 141 -1.68 2.01 -5.81
N ILE A 142 -0.47 1.83 -5.28
CA ILE A 142 0.74 2.36 -5.90
C ILE A 142 1.21 1.38 -6.97
N SER A 143 0.92 1.75 -8.22
CA SER A 143 1.43 1.08 -9.41
C SER A 143 2.75 1.72 -9.85
N SER A 144 2.93 1.96 -11.14
CA SER A 144 4.10 2.58 -11.76
C SER A 144 3.72 3.03 -13.17
N THR A 145 4.52 3.88 -13.79
CA THR A 145 4.48 4.07 -15.25
C THR A 145 4.68 2.76 -16.01
N ALA A 146 5.42 1.79 -15.43
CA ALA A 146 5.54 0.43 -15.96
C ALA A 146 4.22 -0.38 -15.93
N GLY A 147 3.18 0.11 -15.24
CA GLY A 147 1.83 -0.47 -15.25
C GLY A 147 0.91 0.09 -16.34
N ILE A 148 1.38 1.06 -17.12
CA ILE A 148 0.65 1.68 -18.24
C ILE A 148 1.48 1.76 -19.52
N LEU A 149 2.78 1.53 -19.44
CA LEU A 149 3.73 1.51 -20.55
C LEU A 149 4.56 0.23 -20.52
N GLY A 150 5.16 -0.15 -21.65
CA GLY A 150 6.17 -1.20 -21.69
C GLY A 150 7.42 -0.77 -20.90
N PHE A 151 8.07 -1.75 -20.25
CA PHE A 151 9.29 -1.50 -19.48
C PHE A 151 10.34 -2.57 -19.80
N PRO A 152 11.24 -2.31 -20.77
CA PRO A 152 12.21 -3.30 -21.24
C PRO A 152 13.06 -3.88 -20.11
N LEU A 153 13.39 -5.16 -20.19
CA LEU A 153 14.20 -5.91 -19.23
C LEU A 153 13.61 -6.02 -17.81
N ARG A 154 12.35 -5.65 -17.62
CA ARG A 154 11.66 -5.63 -16.33
C ARG A 154 10.30 -6.31 -16.39
N SER A 155 10.21 -7.39 -17.16
CA SER A 155 8.94 -8.07 -17.45
C SER A 155 8.12 -8.44 -16.20
N PRO A 156 8.68 -9.05 -15.12
CA PRO A 156 7.87 -9.39 -13.95
C PRO A 156 7.35 -8.16 -13.21
N TYR A 157 8.17 -7.09 -13.13
CA TYR A 157 7.74 -5.83 -12.57
C TYR A 157 6.62 -5.18 -13.38
N ALA A 158 6.78 -5.08 -14.70
CA ALA A 158 5.75 -4.52 -15.56
C ALA A 158 4.46 -5.34 -15.44
N ALA A 159 4.53 -6.68 -15.51
CA ALA A 159 3.38 -7.56 -15.35
C ALA A 159 2.67 -7.32 -14.01
N SER A 160 3.41 -7.21 -12.89
CA SER A 160 2.83 -6.95 -11.59
C SER A 160 2.12 -5.59 -11.54
N LYS A 161 2.72 -4.54 -12.13
CA LYS A 161 2.16 -3.18 -12.09
C LYS A 161 0.95 -3.03 -13.04
N TRP A 162 0.91 -3.75 -14.15
CA TRP A 162 -0.29 -3.88 -14.99
C TRP A 162 -1.41 -4.64 -14.26
N ALA A 163 -1.09 -5.73 -13.54
CA ALA A 163 -2.07 -6.44 -12.71
C ALA A 163 -2.73 -5.52 -11.67
N ILE A 164 -1.96 -4.64 -11.02
CA ILE A 164 -2.49 -3.65 -10.08
C ILE A 164 -3.49 -2.70 -10.75
N ILE A 165 -3.25 -2.28 -12.00
CA ILE A 165 -4.21 -1.44 -12.76
C ILE A 165 -5.50 -2.21 -13.01
N GLY A 166 -5.41 -3.47 -13.44
CA GLY A 166 -6.59 -4.33 -13.67
C GLY A 166 -7.43 -4.49 -12.41
N VAL A 167 -6.79 -4.87 -11.29
CA VAL A 167 -7.45 -5.02 -9.98
C VAL A 167 -8.07 -3.68 -9.52
N THR A 168 -7.39 -2.56 -9.73
CA THR A 168 -7.92 -1.24 -9.37
C THR A 168 -9.22 -0.93 -10.08
N LYS A 169 -9.27 -1.13 -11.40
CA LYS A 169 -10.47 -0.89 -12.22
C LYS A 169 -11.63 -1.80 -11.81
N THR A 170 -11.36 -3.08 -11.60
CA THR A 170 -12.36 -4.07 -11.16
C THR A 170 -12.95 -3.68 -9.81
N LEU A 171 -12.11 -3.40 -8.83
CA LEU A 171 -12.55 -3.01 -7.49
C LEU A 171 -13.28 -1.66 -7.47
N ALA A 172 -12.95 -0.72 -8.37
CA ALA A 172 -13.69 0.54 -8.50
C ALA A 172 -15.15 0.30 -8.87
N MET A 173 -15.40 -0.65 -9.79
CA MET A 173 -16.77 -1.06 -10.18
C MET A 173 -17.48 -1.80 -9.06
N GLU A 174 -16.83 -2.79 -8.43
CA GLU A 174 -17.44 -3.61 -7.38
C GLU A 174 -17.78 -2.81 -6.12
N LEU A 175 -16.92 -1.86 -5.74
CA LEU A 175 -17.03 -1.13 -4.48
C LEU A 175 -17.73 0.23 -4.61
N GLY A 176 -18.00 0.71 -5.82
CA GLY A 176 -18.68 1.98 -6.07
C GLY A 176 -20.04 2.07 -5.39
N LYS A 177 -20.84 0.99 -5.39
CA LYS A 177 -22.12 0.90 -4.70
C LYS A 177 -22.04 1.09 -3.16
N PHE A 178 -20.85 0.96 -2.59
CA PHE A 178 -20.58 1.23 -1.17
C PHE A 178 -19.96 2.61 -0.93
N ASN A 179 -19.95 3.47 -1.95
CA ASN A 179 -19.31 4.79 -1.91
C ASN A 179 -17.81 4.70 -1.57
N ILE A 180 -17.13 3.68 -2.12
CA ILE A 180 -15.68 3.46 -1.98
C ILE A 180 -15.04 3.73 -3.34
N ARG A 181 -14.14 4.71 -3.39
CA ARG A 181 -13.34 5.00 -4.59
C ARG A 181 -12.08 4.15 -4.58
N VAL A 182 -11.71 3.60 -5.71
CA VAL A 182 -10.46 2.84 -5.89
C VAL A 182 -9.67 3.45 -7.04
N ASN A 183 -8.44 3.85 -6.77
CA ASN A 183 -7.58 4.52 -7.75
C ASN A 183 -6.17 3.93 -7.71
N ALA A 184 -5.47 4.01 -8.84
CA ALA A 184 -4.04 3.74 -8.93
C ALA A 184 -3.27 5.05 -9.09
N VAL A 185 -2.11 5.13 -8.45
CA VAL A 185 -1.09 6.14 -8.71
C VAL A 185 0.05 5.46 -9.43
N CYS A 186 0.48 6.04 -10.55
CA CYS A 186 1.53 5.49 -11.42
C CYS A 186 2.76 6.39 -11.42
N PRO A 187 3.60 6.35 -10.37
CA PRO A 187 4.79 7.17 -10.32
C PRO A 187 5.77 6.81 -11.46
N GLY A 188 6.46 7.82 -11.98
CA GLY A 188 7.64 7.66 -12.80
C GLY A 188 8.89 7.48 -11.94
N THR A 189 10.04 7.97 -12.41
CA THR A 189 11.28 7.98 -11.63
C THR A 189 11.15 8.96 -10.47
N ILE A 190 11.26 8.46 -9.26
CA ILE A 190 11.22 9.27 -8.04
C ILE A 190 12.65 9.41 -7.54
N LYS A 191 13.10 10.65 -7.35
CA LYS A 191 14.37 10.93 -6.68
C LYS A 191 14.17 10.72 -5.18
N GLY A 192 14.92 9.77 -4.61
CA GLY A 192 14.93 9.46 -3.17
C GLY A 192 15.96 10.26 -2.42
#